data_a4a2500dbbaf61bc80d22f88e9374332
#
_entry.id   a4a2500dbbaf61bc80d22f88e9374332
#
_cell.length_a   1.000
_cell.length_b   1.000
_cell.length_c   1.000
_cell.angle_alpha   90.00
_cell.angle_beta   90.00
_cell.angle_gamma   90.00
#
_symmetry.space_group_name_H-M   'P 1'
#
loop_
_entity.id
_entity.type
_entity.pdbx_description
1 polymer ?
#
loop_
_entity_poly.entity_id
_entity_poly.type
_entity_poly.pdbx_seq_one_letter_code
_entity_poly.pdbx_strand_id
1 'polypeptide(L)'
;MTEITWLTQDAHDRLTAEYEDRQGPTRTEITKKIEAAREEGDLKENGGYHAAREEQGKNEARVRQLRQLLENSQIGVPEAAEGEVSHGKVITVRLIGFDDEERFLLGSREEAAHASIDVYSPTSPLGAAVLGKRVGEKTSYQLVNGKDMSVEVLKVE
;
A
#
# COMPACT_ATOMS: atom_id res chain seq x y z
N MET A 1 16.27 9.43 -6.17
CA MET A 1 16.02 8.04 -6.59
C MET A 1 14.65 7.60 -6.12
N THR A 2 13.87 7.05 -7.01
CA THR A 2 12.56 6.52 -6.69
C THR A 2 12.74 5.10 -6.15
N GLU A 3 12.17 4.83 -4.99
CA GLU A 3 12.22 3.48 -4.43
C GLU A 3 11.38 2.51 -5.27
N ILE A 4 11.91 1.32 -5.49
CA ILE A 4 11.17 0.26 -6.18
C ILE A 4 10.15 -0.33 -5.21
N THR A 5 8.89 -0.38 -5.62
CA THR A 5 7.83 -1.04 -4.85
C THR A 5 7.73 -2.48 -5.33
N TRP A 6 7.85 -3.43 -4.40
CA TRP A 6 7.69 -4.84 -4.72
C TRP A 6 6.23 -5.24 -4.56
N LEU A 7 5.67 -5.86 -5.59
CA LEU A 7 4.27 -6.28 -5.62
C LEU A 7 4.18 -7.77 -5.92
N THR A 8 3.15 -8.41 -5.36
CA THR A 8 2.79 -9.75 -5.79
C THR A 8 2.18 -9.65 -7.18
N GLN A 9 2.14 -10.77 -7.91
CA GLN A 9 1.48 -10.81 -9.23
C GLN A 9 0.02 -10.36 -9.11
N ASP A 10 -0.70 -10.86 -8.10
CA ASP A 10 -2.09 -10.49 -7.84
C ASP A 10 -2.26 -8.98 -7.61
N ALA A 11 -1.42 -8.40 -6.77
CA ALA A 11 -1.48 -6.96 -6.48
C ALA A 11 -1.20 -6.15 -7.74
N HIS A 12 -0.19 -6.54 -8.50
CA HIS A 12 0.16 -5.88 -9.75
C HIS A 12 -1.00 -5.94 -10.74
N ASP A 13 -1.64 -7.11 -10.88
CA ASP A 13 -2.76 -7.29 -11.79
C ASP A 13 -3.96 -6.44 -11.39
N ARG A 14 -4.28 -6.38 -10.08
CA ARG A 14 -5.38 -5.55 -9.56
C ARG A 14 -5.15 -4.06 -9.79
N LEU A 15 -3.93 -3.60 -9.53
CA LEU A 15 -3.57 -2.19 -9.71
C LEU A 15 -3.55 -1.81 -11.19
N THR A 16 -3.10 -2.71 -12.05
CA THR A 16 -3.12 -2.50 -13.50
C THR A 16 -4.56 -2.40 -14.01
N ALA A 17 -5.45 -3.28 -13.54
CA ALA A 17 -6.86 -3.25 -13.90
C ALA A 17 -7.54 -1.96 -13.43
N GLU A 18 -7.24 -1.51 -12.21
CA GLU A 18 -7.75 -0.25 -11.68
C GLU A 18 -7.25 0.94 -12.53
N TYR A 19 -5.97 0.93 -12.88
CA TYR A 19 -5.38 1.99 -13.70
C TYR A 19 -6.06 2.07 -15.08
N GLU A 20 -6.23 0.94 -15.73
CA GLU A 20 -6.86 0.88 -17.06
C GLU A 20 -8.32 1.35 -17.01
N ASP A 21 -9.05 0.93 -15.97
CA ASP A 21 -10.44 1.35 -15.80
C ASP A 21 -10.56 2.85 -15.55
N ARG A 22 -9.74 3.40 -14.66
CA ARG A 22 -9.79 4.81 -14.30
C ARG A 22 -9.38 5.75 -15.42
N GLN A 23 -8.42 5.35 -16.24
CA GLN A 23 -7.99 6.17 -17.39
C GLN A 23 -8.85 5.98 -18.63
N GLY A 24 -9.68 4.94 -18.67
CA GLY A 24 -10.55 4.61 -19.78
C GLY A 24 -12.03 4.81 -19.43
N PRO A 25 -12.75 3.72 -19.11
CA PRO A 25 -14.21 3.80 -18.86
C PRO A 25 -14.62 4.81 -17.81
N THR A 26 -13.94 4.84 -16.67
CA THR A 26 -14.28 5.76 -15.58
C THR A 26 -14.11 7.22 -16.01
N ARG A 27 -13.01 7.52 -16.68
CA ARG A 27 -12.77 8.89 -17.19
C ARG A 27 -13.87 9.30 -18.18
N THR A 28 -14.27 8.39 -19.04
CA THR A 28 -15.34 8.64 -20.02
C THR A 28 -16.68 8.91 -19.34
N GLU A 29 -17.04 8.12 -18.34
CA GLU A 29 -18.27 8.32 -17.55
C GLU A 29 -18.29 9.69 -16.86
N ILE A 30 -17.18 10.05 -16.23
CA ILE A 30 -17.07 11.34 -15.54
C ILE A 30 -17.22 12.49 -16.54
N THR A 31 -16.59 12.39 -17.71
CA THR A 31 -16.71 13.40 -18.77
C THR A 31 -18.16 13.57 -19.19
N LYS A 32 -18.91 12.48 -19.34
CA LYS A 32 -20.33 12.53 -19.67
C LYS A 32 -21.16 13.20 -18.58
N LYS A 33 -20.84 12.95 -17.32
CA LYS A 33 -21.51 13.61 -16.18
C LYS A 33 -21.28 15.11 -16.20
N ILE A 34 -20.06 15.53 -16.52
CA ILE A 34 -19.71 16.96 -16.61
C ILE A 34 -20.49 17.61 -17.74
N GLU A 35 -20.54 16.99 -18.91
CA GLU A 35 -21.28 17.50 -20.06
C GLU A 35 -22.78 17.62 -19.77
N ALA A 36 -23.37 16.57 -19.17
CA ALA A 36 -24.77 16.58 -18.80
C ALA A 36 -25.08 17.70 -17.79
N ALA A 37 -24.22 17.90 -16.80
CA ALA A 37 -24.40 18.92 -15.80
C ALA A 37 -24.28 20.32 -16.39
N ARG A 38 -23.40 20.53 -17.36
CA ARG A 38 -23.25 21.81 -18.07
C ARG A 38 -24.54 22.20 -18.82
N GLU A 39 -25.20 21.24 -19.38
CA GLU A 39 -26.47 21.47 -20.13
C GLU A 39 -27.62 21.90 -19.23
N GLU A 40 -27.52 21.65 -17.91
CA GLU A 40 -28.59 21.96 -16.97
C GLU A 40 -28.64 23.43 -16.52
N GLY A 41 -27.64 24.26 -16.86
CA GLY A 41 -27.71 25.69 -16.59
C GLY A 41 -26.46 26.33 -15.99
N ASP A 42 -26.65 27.29 -15.07
CA ASP A 42 -25.58 28.10 -14.52
C ASP A 42 -24.55 27.28 -13.74
N LEU A 43 -23.29 27.35 -14.18
CA LEU A 43 -22.20 26.58 -13.60
C LEU A 43 -21.87 26.98 -12.15
N LYS A 44 -22.10 28.22 -11.76
CA LYS A 44 -21.77 28.71 -10.41
C LYS A 44 -22.64 28.09 -9.33
N GLU A 45 -23.88 27.80 -9.62
CA GLU A 45 -24.85 27.26 -8.68
C GLU A 45 -25.21 25.80 -8.97
N ASN A 46 -24.53 25.18 -9.92
CA ASN A 46 -24.81 23.81 -10.33
C ASN A 46 -24.04 22.80 -9.46
N GLY A 47 -24.72 22.25 -8.45
CA GLY A 47 -24.12 21.27 -7.55
C GLY A 47 -23.65 20.00 -8.25
N GLY A 48 -24.39 19.55 -9.27
CA GLY A 48 -24.01 18.37 -10.06
C GLY A 48 -22.72 18.59 -10.85
N TYR A 49 -22.57 19.79 -11.40
CA TYR A 49 -21.36 20.14 -12.12
C TYR A 49 -20.15 20.17 -11.17
N HIS A 50 -20.27 20.81 -10.01
CA HIS A 50 -19.18 20.88 -9.04
C HIS A 50 -18.81 19.50 -8.50
N ALA A 51 -19.80 18.65 -8.22
CA ALA A 51 -19.55 17.29 -7.78
C ALA A 51 -18.82 16.46 -8.84
N ALA A 52 -19.23 16.58 -10.11
CA ALA A 52 -18.58 15.86 -11.22
C ALA A 52 -17.14 16.34 -11.44
N ARG A 53 -16.88 17.63 -11.29
CA ARG A 53 -15.52 18.20 -11.39
C ARG A 53 -14.64 17.71 -10.24
N GLU A 54 -15.18 17.62 -9.04
CA GLU A 54 -14.46 17.07 -7.89
C GLU A 54 -14.13 15.59 -8.10
N GLU A 55 -15.08 14.82 -8.59
CA GLU A 55 -14.88 13.41 -8.94
C GLU A 55 -13.78 13.26 -9.98
N GLN A 56 -13.75 14.13 -11.00
CA GLN A 56 -12.71 14.14 -12.02
C GLN A 56 -11.34 14.38 -11.39
N GLY A 57 -11.23 15.36 -10.50
CA GLY A 57 -9.96 15.67 -9.83
C GLY A 57 -9.44 14.49 -9.03
N LYS A 58 -10.30 13.83 -8.29
CA LYS A 58 -9.94 12.64 -7.49
C LYS A 58 -9.50 11.48 -8.37
N ASN A 59 -10.23 11.24 -9.46
CA ASN A 59 -9.89 10.18 -10.39
C ASN A 59 -8.54 10.44 -11.06
N GLU A 60 -8.28 11.67 -11.51
CA GLU A 60 -7.00 12.02 -12.14
C GLU A 60 -5.83 11.91 -11.16
N ALA A 61 -6.05 12.27 -9.89
CA ALA A 61 -5.02 12.10 -8.85
C ALA A 61 -4.67 10.63 -8.65
N ARG A 62 -5.69 9.75 -8.61
CA ARG A 62 -5.46 8.31 -8.47
C ARG A 62 -4.79 7.72 -9.70
N VAL A 63 -5.15 8.18 -10.90
CA VAL A 63 -4.50 7.77 -12.15
C VAL A 63 -3.00 8.07 -12.11
N ARG A 64 -2.63 9.28 -11.66
CA ARG A 64 -1.21 9.65 -11.53
C ARG A 64 -0.50 8.78 -10.50
N GLN A 65 -1.13 8.54 -9.36
CA GLN A 65 -0.58 7.70 -8.30
C GLN A 65 -0.34 6.26 -8.80
N LEU A 66 -1.32 5.69 -9.48
CA LEU A 66 -1.22 4.33 -10.04
C LEU A 66 -0.13 4.25 -11.11
N ARG A 67 -0.04 5.26 -11.96
CA ARG A 67 1.01 5.31 -12.99
C ARG A 67 2.39 5.27 -12.35
N GLN A 68 2.65 6.13 -11.37
CA GLN A 68 3.94 6.17 -10.67
C GLN A 68 4.23 4.86 -9.96
N LEU A 69 3.23 4.30 -9.28
CA LEU A 69 3.38 3.05 -8.56
C LEU A 69 3.74 1.90 -9.51
N LEU A 70 3.04 1.78 -10.63
CA LEU A 70 3.28 0.71 -11.60
C LEU A 70 4.62 0.87 -12.34
N GLU A 71 5.00 2.12 -12.67
CA GLU A 71 6.28 2.40 -13.31
C GLU A 71 7.47 2.06 -12.41
N ASN A 72 7.31 2.18 -11.10
CA ASN A 72 8.36 1.95 -10.11
C ASN A 72 8.17 0.62 -9.36
N SER A 73 7.37 -0.30 -9.90
CA SER A 73 7.14 -1.59 -9.26
C SER A 73 7.88 -2.72 -9.96
N GLN A 74 8.14 -3.77 -9.18
CA GLN A 74 8.62 -5.03 -9.72
C GLN A 74 7.78 -6.15 -9.10
N ILE A 75 7.52 -7.18 -9.89
CA ILE A 75 6.77 -8.35 -9.42
C ILE A 75 7.74 -9.31 -8.74
N GLY A 76 7.33 -9.82 -7.60
CA GLY A 76 8.11 -10.78 -6.84
C GLY A 76 8.56 -10.21 -5.50
N VAL A 77 9.63 -10.79 -4.97
CA VAL A 77 10.23 -10.37 -3.71
C VAL A 77 11.72 -10.13 -3.92
N PRO A 78 12.33 -9.19 -3.16
CA PRO A 78 13.78 -9.03 -3.22
C PRO A 78 14.48 -10.34 -2.88
N GLU A 79 15.60 -10.59 -3.56
CA GLU A 79 16.38 -11.77 -3.26
C GLU A 79 16.92 -11.67 -1.83
N ALA A 80 16.66 -12.70 -1.02
CA ALA A 80 17.07 -12.73 0.38
C ALA A 80 17.46 -14.14 0.79
N ALA A 81 18.35 -14.25 1.80
CA ALA A 81 18.73 -15.52 2.34
C ALA A 81 17.55 -16.18 3.07
N GLU A 82 17.56 -17.52 3.12
CA GLU A 82 16.56 -18.27 3.85
C GLU A 82 16.57 -17.88 5.34
N GLY A 83 15.37 -17.62 5.90
CA GLY A 83 15.25 -17.18 7.29
C GLY A 83 15.51 -15.70 7.51
N GLU A 84 15.80 -14.95 6.46
CA GLU A 84 15.98 -13.51 6.55
C GLU A 84 14.69 -12.77 6.23
N VAL A 85 14.39 -11.76 7.03
CA VAL A 85 13.20 -10.92 6.85
C VAL A 85 13.34 -10.07 5.59
N SER A 86 12.40 -10.22 4.67
CA SER A 86 12.37 -9.44 3.45
C SER A 86 10.93 -9.15 3.05
N HIS A 87 10.75 -8.24 2.10
CA HIS A 87 9.44 -7.87 1.59
C HIS A 87 8.72 -9.11 1.01
N GLY A 88 7.44 -9.23 1.32
CA GLY A 88 6.60 -10.32 0.84
C GLY A 88 6.57 -11.54 1.74
N LYS A 89 7.33 -11.54 2.82
CA LYS A 89 7.36 -12.67 3.77
C LYS A 89 6.46 -12.42 4.96
N VAL A 90 5.97 -13.51 5.54
CA VAL A 90 5.18 -13.48 6.78
C VAL A 90 6.14 -13.69 7.96
N ILE A 91 6.10 -12.75 8.88
CA ILE A 91 7.02 -12.70 10.01
C ILE A 91 6.26 -12.95 11.30
N THR A 92 6.79 -13.80 12.16
CA THR A 92 6.29 -13.95 13.54
C THR A 92 7.35 -13.41 14.48
N VAL A 93 6.96 -12.47 15.32
CA VAL A 93 7.85 -11.87 16.34
C VAL A 93 7.23 -12.05 17.71
N ARG A 94 8.10 -12.10 18.73
CA ARG A 94 7.68 -12.11 20.13
C ARG A 94 8.00 -10.74 20.72
N LEU A 95 6.99 -10.14 21.37
CA LEU A 95 7.17 -8.89 22.09
C LEU A 95 7.86 -9.18 23.41
N ILE A 96 9.10 -8.74 23.55
CA ILE A 96 9.91 -9.02 24.74
C ILE A 96 9.31 -8.30 25.94
N GLY A 97 9.03 -9.06 27.00
CA GLY A 97 8.45 -8.53 28.24
C GLY A 97 6.93 -8.67 28.34
N PHE A 98 6.26 -9.10 27.29
CA PHE A 98 4.78 -9.18 27.24
C PHE A 98 4.23 -10.58 26.96
N ASP A 99 5.08 -11.56 26.70
CA ASP A 99 4.68 -12.93 26.32
C ASP A 99 3.70 -13.00 25.14
N ASP A 100 3.63 -11.97 24.34
CA ASP A 100 2.77 -11.89 23.16
C ASP A 100 3.57 -12.13 21.89
N GLU A 101 2.94 -12.82 20.95
CA GLU A 101 3.46 -13.01 19.60
C GLU A 101 2.61 -12.22 18.62
N GLU A 102 3.24 -11.66 17.61
CA GLU A 102 2.55 -10.96 16.53
C GLU A 102 2.99 -11.53 15.19
N ARG A 103 2.02 -11.83 14.34
CA ARG A 103 2.26 -12.38 13.01
C ARG A 103 1.76 -11.38 11.99
N PHE A 104 2.61 -11.02 11.05
CA PHE A 104 2.27 -10.01 10.05
C PHE A 104 2.97 -10.29 8.72
N LEU A 105 2.38 -9.73 7.65
CA LEU A 105 3.01 -9.71 6.33
C LEU A 105 3.82 -8.42 6.20
N LEU A 106 5.07 -8.53 5.82
CA LEU A 106 5.89 -7.36 5.50
C LEU A 106 5.63 -7.02 4.04
N GLY A 107 4.79 -6.03 3.81
CA GLY A 107 4.32 -5.73 2.47
C GLY A 107 3.93 -4.28 2.25
N SER A 108 3.43 -3.99 1.07
CA SER A 108 3.01 -2.65 0.70
C SER A 108 1.61 -2.35 1.25
N ARG A 109 1.29 -1.05 1.33
CA ARG A 109 -0.05 -0.59 1.69
C ARG A 109 -1.12 -1.15 0.74
N GLU A 110 -0.76 -1.33 -0.53
CA GLU A 110 -1.68 -1.86 -1.54
C GLU A 110 -2.03 -3.33 -1.28
N GLU A 111 -1.14 -4.08 -0.68
CA GLU A 111 -1.38 -5.47 -0.31
C GLU A 111 -2.27 -5.58 0.93
N ALA A 112 -2.23 -4.59 1.81
CA ALA A 112 -3.00 -4.58 3.06
C ALA A 112 -4.50 -4.69 2.83
N ALA A 113 -5.02 -4.09 1.77
CA ALA A 113 -6.45 -4.10 1.45
C ALA A 113 -7.02 -5.50 1.17
N HIS A 114 -6.17 -6.46 0.84
CA HIS A 114 -6.57 -7.81 0.45
C HIS A 114 -5.95 -8.91 1.28
N ALA A 115 -5.21 -8.55 2.30
CA ALA A 115 -4.57 -9.51 3.19
C ALA A 115 -5.51 -9.96 4.31
N SER A 116 -5.40 -11.21 4.72
CA SER A 116 -6.15 -11.77 5.86
C SER A 116 -5.44 -11.58 7.19
N ILE A 117 -4.22 -11.08 7.18
CA ILE A 117 -3.42 -10.79 8.37
C ILE A 117 -2.97 -9.33 8.31
N ASP A 118 -2.46 -8.83 9.42
CA ASP A 118 -1.93 -7.47 9.47
C ASP A 118 -0.77 -7.31 8.50
N VAL A 119 -0.66 -6.14 7.89
CA VAL A 119 0.42 -5.83 6.95
C VAL A 119 1.16 -4.60 7.46
N TYR A 120 2.47 -4.74 7.62
CA TYR A 120 3.35 -3.62 7.97
C TYR A 120 4.28 -3.32 6.81
N SER A 121 4.41 -2.04 6.51
CA SER A 121 5.32 -1.56 5.47
C SER A 121 6.78 -1.71 5.91
N PRO A 122 7.73 -1.98 4.99
CA PRO A 122 9.15 -1.93 5.31
C PRO A 122 9.62 -0.58 5.85
N THR A 123 8.85 0.48 5.64
CA THR A 123 9.17 1.82 6.15
C THR A 123 8.48 2.12 7.48
N SER A 124 7.57 1.25 7.96
CA SER A 124 6.95 1.42 9.27
C SER A 124 7.99 1.15 10.38
N PRO A 125 7.77 1.65 11.61
CA PRO A 125 8.74 1.41 12.70
C PRO A 125 9.08 -0.05 12.91
N LEU A 126 8.07 -0.93 13.02
CA LEU A 126 8.31 -2.37 13.20
C LEU A 126 8.92 -2.99 11.94
N GLY A 127 8.39 -2.67 10.78
CA GLY A 127 8.89 -3.20 9.50
C GLY A 127 10.35 -2.87 9.27
N ALA A 128 10.73 -1.61 9.49
CA ALA A 128 12.12 -1.16 9.35
C ALA A 128 13.05 -1.84 10.36
N ALA A 129 12.56 -2.06 11.58
CA ALA A 129 13.36 -2.69 12.63
C ALA A 129 13.69 -4.15 12.32
N VAL A 130 12.75 -4.90 11.74
CA VAL A 130 12.94 -6.33 11.47
C VAL A 130 13.53 -6.62 10.09
N LEU A 131 13.47 -5.67 9.18
CA LEU A 131 13.97 -5.87 7.80
C LEU A 131 15.47 -6.23 7.83
N GLY A 132 15.83 -7.33 7.17
CA GLY A 132 17.20 -7.82 7.13
C GLY A 132 17.61 -8.65 8.34
N LYS A 133 16.76 -8.76 9.36
CA LYS A 133 17.03 -9.60 10.52
C LYS A 133 16.74 -11.05 10.21
N ARG A 134 17.37 -11.95 10.97
CA ARG A 134 17.18 -13.41 10.85
C ARG A 134 16.46 -13.98 12.06
N VAL A 135 15.94 -15.17 11.89
CA VAL A 135 15.31 -15.92 13.00
C VAL A 135 16.30 -15.97 14.19
N GLY A 136 15.79 -15.62 15.37
CA GLY A 136 16.57 -15.59 16.61
C GLY A 136 17.20 -14.24 16.93
N GLU A 137 17.21 -13.31 15.98
CA GLU A 137 17.74 -11.98 16.23
C GLU A 137 16.72 -11.10 16.96
N LYS A 138 17.23 -10.20 17.77
CA LYS A 138 16.44 -9.23 18.53
C LYS A 138 16.66 -7.85 17.97
N THR A 139 15.62 -7.03 17.97
CA THR A 139 15.70 -5.64 17.56
C THR A 139 14.71 -4.81 18.37
N SER A 140 14.73 -3.51 18.21
CA SER A 140 13.79 -2.62 18.88
C SER A 140 13.33 -1.51 17.94
N TYR A 141 12.16 -0.98 18.24
CA TYR A 141 11.62 0.15 17.51
C TYR A 141 10.87 1.08 18.47
N GLN A 142 10.69 2.32 18.06
CA GLN A 142 10.04 3.31 18.89
C GLN A 142 8.54 3.37 18.64
N LEU A 143 7.75 3.28 19.72
CA LEU A 143 6.31 3.44 19.66
C LEU A 143 5.93 4.92 19.52
N VAL A 144 4.67 5.15 19.15
CA VAL A 144 4.11 6.51 18.99
C VAL A 144 4.26 7.33 20.27
N ASN A 145 4.20 6.69 21.45
CA ASN A 145 4.34 7.35 22.76
C ASN A 145 5.80 7.63 23.15
N GLY A 146 6.76 7.34 22.26
CA GLY A 146 8.18 7.57 22.52
C GLY A 146 8.91 6.44 23.23
N LYS A 147 8.20 5.41 23.68
CA LYS A 147 8.80 4.25 24.33
C LYS A 147 9.35 3.26 23.33
N ASP A 148 10.41 2.56 23.70
CA ASP A 148 10.99 1.51 22.87
C ASP A 148 10.29 0.18 23.11
N MET A 149 10.03 -0.54 22.03
CA MET A 149 9.51 -1.91 22.08
C MET A 149 10.57 -2.84 21.50
N SER A 150 10.95 -3.86 22.26
CA SER A 150 11.90 -4.87 21.79
C SER A 150 11.17 -6.10 21.31
N VAL A 151 11.64 -6.67 20.21
CA VAL A 151 11.04 -7.88 19.60
C VAL A 151 12.13 -8.86 19.20
N GLU A 152 11.76 -10.14 19.18
CA GLU A 152 12.62 -11.21 18.70
C GLU A 152 11.95 -11.87 17.50
N VAL A 153 12.68 -12.06 16.41
CA VAL A 153 12.19 -12.74 15.23
C VAL A 153 12.14 -14.24 15.49
N LEU A 154 10.93 -14.81 15.51
CA LEU A 154 10.73 -16.23 15.79
C LEU A 154 10.65 -17.07 14.52
N LYS A 155 10.00 -16.54 13.49
CA LYS A 155 9.76 -17.29 12.26
C LYS A 155 9.68 -16.34 11.06
N VAL A 156 10.20 -16.80 9.94
CA VAL A 156 10.12 -16.10 8.65
C VAL A 156 9.63 -17.11 7.61
N GLU A 157 8.43 -16.84 7.04
CA GLU A 157 7.79 -17.74 6.07
C GLU A 157 7.71 -17.18 4.66
#